data_84a619ec3464355aa88f8cdfa8e41660
#
_entry.id   84a619ec3464355aa88f8cdfa8e41660
#
_cell.length_a   1.000
_cell.length_b   1.000
_cell.length_c   1.000
_cell.angle_alpha   90.00
_cell.angle_beta   90.00
_cell.angle_gamma   90.00
#
_symmetry.space_group_name_H-M   'P 1'
#
loop_
_entity.id
_entity.type
_entity.pdbx_description
1 polymer ?
#
loop_
_entity_poly.entity_id
_entity_poly.type
_entity_poly.pdbx_seq_one_letter_code
_entity_poly.pdbx_strand_id
1 'polypeptide(L)'
;MTESVQQAPNDVLRAVRIGLRMSQDDLAKALRQAGNELREPNDASKRLVQRWESGVSRAPRPVYARALEKVTGRPLESLGFALPVPKARVHGDGSGGHGMDAGAPGVAGAERDSRASTRTAEENHSGIWLSRYEFFFSSREQSFTAAHHVVLLQHGNRLTAQSLSGASTNPGSPLSLDLTVDRNVATGTWTEQTAPDGYYQGARYHGAIQLLVEPTGRRMAGKWVGFGKDFDVNTGPWELRLLDTSTAKATLERYSRVPDQQGR
;
A
#
# COMPACT_ATOMS: atom_id res chain seq x y z
N MET A 1 -26.62 -8.76 2.32
CA MET A 1 -25.99 -10.11 2.32
C MET A 1 -24.90 -10.08 1.26
N THR A 2 -23.66 -9.83 1.66
CA THR A 2 -22.50 -9.82 0.76
C THR A 2 -22.00 -11.26 0.68
N GLU A 3 -22.24 -11.91 -0.46
CA GLU A 3 -21.63 -13.19 -0.78
C GLU A 3 -20.10 -13.04 -0.76
N SER A 4 -19.47 -13.67 0.23
CA SER A 4 -18.05 -13.90 0.21
C SER A 4 -17.75 -14.79 -0.98
N VAL A 5 -17.13 -14.25 -2.02
CA VAL A 5 -16.60 -15.06 -3.14
C VAL A 5 -15.57 -16.02 -2.55
N GLN A 6 -15.99 -17.23 -2.28
CA GLN A 6 -15.15 -18.32 -1.79
C GLN A 6 -14.13 -18.62 -2.89
N GLN A 7 -12.86 -18.29 -2.64
CA GLN A 7 -11.78 -18.52 -3.60
C GLN A 7 -11.58 -20.03 -3.76
N ALA A 8 -11.65 -20.51 -4.99
CA ALA A 8 -11.38 -21.92 -5.30
C ALA A 8 -9.89 -22.25 -5.05
N PRO A 9 -9.59 -23.35 -4.36
CA PRO A 9 -8.23 -23.84 -4.19
C PRO A 9 -7.54 -24.10 -5.54
N ASN A 10 -6.22 -23.94 -5.58
CA ASN A 10 -5.42 -24.32 -6.74
C ASN A 10 -4.99 -25.79 -6.61
N ASP A 11 -5.91 -26.67 -6.90
CA ASP A 11 -5.68 -28.13 -6.83
C ASP A 11 -4.68 -28.61 -7.90
N VAL A 12 -4.51 -27.85 -8.99
CA VAL A 12 -3.54 -28.19 -10.04
C VAL A 12 -2.11 -28.07 -9.51
N LEU A 13 -1.76 -26.95 -8.89
CA LEU A 13 -0.42 -26.77 -8.29
C LEU A 13 -0.18 -27.83 -7.21
N ARG A 14 -1.18 -28.10 -6.38
CA ARG A 14 -1.12 -29.12 -5.34
C ARG A 14 -0.86 -30.51 -5.92
N ALA A 15 -1.57 -30.89 -6.99
CA ALA A 15 -1.38 -32.17 -7.66
C ALA A 15 0.01 -32.29 -8.27
N VAL A 16 0.53 -31.24 -8.92
CA VAL A 16 1.89 -31.19 -9.48
C VAL A 16 2.93 -31.40 -8.39
N ARG A 17 2.83 -30.66 -7.25
CA ARG A 17 3.75 -30.81 -6.13
C ARG A 17 3.75 -32.23 -5.56
N ILE A 18 2.57 -32.82 -5.37
CA ILE A 18 2.43 -34.21 -4.88
C ILE A 18 3.04 -35.19 -5.89
N GLY A 19 2.81 -34.99 -7.19
CA GLY A 19 3.41 -35.78 -8.26
C GLY A 19 4.94 -35.74 -8.26
N LEU A 20 5.51 -34.61 -7.87
CA LEU A 20 6.97 -34.44 -7.65
C LEU A 20 7.47 -35.03 -6.32
N ARG A 21 6.58 -35.62 -5.51
CA ARG A 21 6.83 -36.15 -4.16
C ARG A 21 7.41 -35.11 -3.19
N MET A 22 7.03 -33.87 -3.33
CA MET A 22 7.49 -32.75 -2.51
C MET A 22 6.45 -32.39 -1.45
N SER A 23 6.90 -32.12 -0.22
CA SER A 23 6.11 -31.37 0.75
C SER A 23 6.03 -29.90 0.32
N GLN A 24 5.15 -29.10 0.94
CA GLN A 24 5.10 -27.66 0.69
C GLN A 24 6.42 -26.94 1.03
N ASP A 25 7.10 -27.42 2.07
CA ASP A 25 8.43 -26.90 2.44
C ASP A 25 9.52 -27.30 1.43
N ASP A 26 9.46 -28.51 0.90
CA ASP A 26 10.41 -28.96 -0.13
C ASP A 26 10.23 -28.17 -1.42
N LEU A 27 8.99 -27.90 -1.84
CA LEU A 27 8.75 -27.03 -2.99
C LEU A 27 9.27 -25.61 -2.73
N ALA A 28 9.07 -25.06 -1.54
CA ALA A 28 9.63 -23.75 -1.19
C ALA A 28 11.17 -23.72 -1.23
N LYS A 29 11.84 -24.78 -0.76
CA LYS A 29 13.30 -24.92 -0.86
C LYS A 29 13.76 -25.01 -2.30
N ALA A 30 13.09 -25.83 -3.12
CA ALA A 30 13.40 -25.97 -4.53
C ALA A 30 13.25 -24.66 -5.31
N LEU A 31 12.20 -23.86 -4.99
CA LEU A 31 12.01 -22.55 -5.59
C LEU A 31 13.14 -21.57 -5.26
N ARG A 32 13.60 -21.54 -4.00
CA ARG A 32 14.77 -20.71 -3.62
C ARG A 32 16.04 -21.13 -4.35
N GLN A 33 16.29 -22.44 -4.45
CA GLN A 33 17.41 -22.97 -5.19
C GLN A 33 17.32 -22.61 -6.68
N ALA A 34 16.17 -22.82 -7.32
CA ALA A 34 15.95 -22.46 -8.71
C ALA A 34 16.12 -20.95 -8.95
N GLY A 35 15.68 -20.12 -8.01
CA GLY A 35 15.89 -18.67 -8.07
C GLY A 35 17.38 -18.30 -8.05
N ASN A 36 18.17 -18.91 -7.18
CA ASN A 36 19.62 -18.70 -7.14
C ASN A 36 20.29 -19.11 -8.47
N GLU A 37 19.91 -20.25 -9.03
CA GLU A 37 20.44 -20.75 -10.31
C GLU A 37 20.05 -19.84 -11.50
N LEU A 38 18.88 -19.20 -11.44
CA LEU A 38 18.40 -18.23 -12.42
C LEU A 38 19.01 -16.83 -12.23
N ARG A 39 19.83 -16.63 -11.19
CA ARG A 39 20.31 -15.32 -10.72
C ARG A 39 19.18 -14.37 -10.31
N GLU A 40 18.08 -14.93 -9.89
CA GLU A 40 16.90 -14.26 -9.39
C GLU A 40 16.52 -14.85 -8.03
N PRO A 41 17.30 -14.57 -6.98
CA PRO A 41 17.06 -15.13 -5.65
C PRO A 41 15.68 -14.72 -5.16
N ASN A 42 15.00 -15.65 -4.50
CA ASN A 42 13.67 -15.44 -3.95
C ASN A 42 13.56 -16.00 -2.52
N ASP A 43 12.55 -15.58 -1.80
CA ASP A 43 12.27 -15.94 -0.41
C ASP A 43 11.08 -16.90 -0.28
N ALA A 44 10.87 -17.79 -1.26
CA ALA A 44 9.78 -18.75 -1.24
C ALA A 44 9.72 -19.49 0.11
N SER A 45 8.54 -19.52 0.73
CA SER A 45 8.27 -20.15 2.00
C SER A 45 7.14 -21.17 1.90
N LYS A 46 7.06 -22.11 2.84
CA LYS A 46 5.93 -23.04 2.96
C LYS A 46 4.59 -22.32 2.94
N ARG A 47 4.49 -21.19 3.65
CA ARG A 47 3.26 -20.38 3.73
C ARG A 47 2.90 -19.77 2.37
N LEU A 48 3.87 -19.35 1.58
CA LEU A 48 3.62 -18.87 0.23
C LEU A 48 3.02 -19.97 -0.65
N VAL A 49 3.58 -21.17 -0.59
CA VAL A 49 3.03 -22.35 -1.30
C VAL A 49 1.61 -22.67 -0.83
N GLN A 50 1.36 -22.64 0.48
CA GLN A 50 0.01 -22.82 1.05
C GLN A 50 -0.99 -21.79 0.52
N ARG A 51 -0.59 -20.51 0.44
CA ARG A 51 -1.45 -19.45 -0.10
C ARG A 51 -1.77 -19.63 -1.58
N TRP A 52 -0.84 -20.16 -2.35
CA TRP A 52 -1.12 -20.51 -3.75
C TRP A 52 -2.08 -21.69 -3.85
N GLU A 53 -1.83 -22.75 -3.10
CA GLU A 53 -2.68 -23.94 -3.11
C GLU A 53 -4.09 -23.70 -2.54
N SER A 54 -4.23 -22.79 -1.57
CA SER A 54 -5.54 -22.41 -1.03
C SER A 54 -6.29 -21.39 -1.90
N GLY A 55 -5.68 -20.91 -2.99
CA GLY A 55 -6.30 -19.91 -3.88
C GLY A 55 -6.25 -18.47 -3.36
N VAL A 56 -5.73 -18.23 -2.16
CA VAL A 56 -5.61 -16.87 -1.57
C VAL A 56 -4.73 -15.96 -2.43
N SER A 57 -3.70 -16.50 -3.08
CA SER A 57 -2.89 -15.78 -4.06
C SER A 57 -3.18 -16.34 -5.45
N ARG A 58 -3.73 -15.51 -6.33
CA ARG A 58 -4.20 -15.91 -7.67
C ARG A 58 -3.09 -16.06 -8.70
N ALA A 59 -1.97 -15.38 -8.52
CA ALA A 59 -0.83 -15.44 -9.41
C ALA A 59 0.47 -15.26 -8.62
N PRO A 60 1.56 -15.99 -8.96
CA PRO A 60 2.86 -15.73 -8.41
C PRO A 60 3.47 -14.49 -9.04
N ARG A 61 4.35 -13.81 -8.30
CA ARG A 61 5.18 -12.74 -8.86
C ARG A 61 6.15 -13.31 -9.91
N PRO A 62 6.67 -12.49 -10.85
CA PRO A 62 7.54 -12.96 -11.94
C PRO A 62 8.73 -13.80 -11.48
N VAL A 63 9.37 -13.43 -10.38
CA VAL A 63 10.53 -14.16 -9.82
C VAL A 63 10.15 -15.58 -9.38
N TYR A 64 8.97 -15.77 -8.79
CA TYR A 64 8.48 -17.11 -8.44
C TYR A 64 7.91 -17.87 -9.64
N ALA A 65 7.36 -17.15 -10.62
CA ALA A 65 6.83 -17.75 -11.84
C ALA A 65 7.93 -18.53 -12.57
N ARG A 66 9.06 -17.88 -12.84
CA ARG A 66 10.23 -18.53 -13.48
C ARG A 66 10.80 -19.66 -12.65
N ALA A 67 10.87 -19.49 -11.34
CA ALA A 67 11.32 -20.55 -10.44
C ALA A 67 10.35 -21.74 -10.43
N LEU A 68 9.02 -21.50 -10.45
CA LEU A 68 7.99 -22.54 -10.57
C LEU A 68 8.11 -23.30 -11.87
N GLU A 69 8.25 -22.63 -13.00
CA GLU A 69 8.43 -23.26 -14.32
C GLU A 69 9.68 -24.14 -14.34
N LYS A 70 10.79 -23.65 -13.78
CA LYS A 70 12.04 -24.40 -13.69
C LYS A 70 11.91 -25.65 -12.81
N VAL A 71 11.27 -25.54 -11.64
CA VAL A 71 11.13 -26.66 -10.68
C VAL A 71 10.11 -27.68 -11.18
N THR A 72 9.02 -27.24 -11.77
CA THR A 72 7.93 -28.13 -12.21
C THR A 72 8.09 -28.64 -13.63
N GLY A 73 8.95 -28.00 -14.43
CA GLY A 73 9.08 -28.29 -15.87
C GLY A 73 7.81 -27.95 -16.67
N ARG A 74 6.93 -27.11 -16.12
CA ARG A 74 5.62 -26.78 -16.71
C ARG A 74 5.46 -25.27 -16.84
N PRO A 75 4.84 -24.78 -17.92
CA PRO A 75 4.53 -23.36 -18.05
C PRO A 75 3.52 -22.93 -16.98
N LEU A 76 3.61 -21.68 -16.55
CA LEU A 76 2.83 -21.13 -15.43
C LEU A 76 1.31 -21.28 -15.63
N GLU A 77 0.85 -21.15 -16.89
CA GLU A 77 -0.55 -21.28 -17.28
C GLU A 77 -1.11 -22.68 -16.94
N SER A 78 -0.26 -23.70 -17.00
CA SER A 78 -0.64 -25.09 -16.70
C SER A 78 -0.60 -25.43 -15.21
N LEU A 79 -0.21 -24.48 -14.35
CA LEU A 79 -0.14 -24.66 -12.90
C LEU A 79 -1.38 -24.14 -12.16
N GLY A 80 -2.48 -23.84 -12.90
CA GLY A 80 -3.75 -23.43 -12.31
C GLY A 80 -3.78 -22.00 -11.75
N PHE A 81 -2.86 -21.13 -12.13
CA PHE A 81 -2.89 -19.73 -11.78
C PHE A 81 -3.79 -18.94 -12.75
N ALA A 82 -4.61 -18.03 -12.20
CA ALA A 82 -5.38 -17.09 -13.00
C ALA A 82 -4.46 -15.96 -13.48
N LEU A 83 -3.93 -16.08 -14.69
CA LEU A 83 -3.14 -15.01 -15.29
C LEU A 83 -4.06 -13.88 -15.76
N PRO A 84 -3.66 -12.59 -15.58
CA PRO A 84 -4.40 -11.50 -16.18
C PRO A 84 -4.33 -11.64 -17.70
N VAL A 85 -5.47 -11.82 -18.33
CA VAL A 85 -5.57 -11.81 -19.80
C VAL A 85 -5.16 -10.41 -20.27
N PRO A 86 -4.12 -10.23 -21.11
CA PRO A 86 -3.80 -8.94 -21.67
C PRO A 86 -5.01 -8.48 -22.49
N LYS A 87 -5.59 -7.33 -22.12
CA LYS A 87 -6.63 -6.72 -22.94
C LYS A 87 -6.00 -6.44 -24.31
N ALA A 88 -6.41 -7.22 -25.31
CA ALA A 88 -6.07 -6.99 -26.70
C ALA A 88 -6.43 -5.55 -27.02
N ARG A 89 -5.45 -4.73 -27.41
CA ARG A 89 -5.70 -3.45 -28.04
C ARG A 89 -6.37 -3.76 -29.37
N VAL A 90 -7.66 -3.51 -29.44
CA VAL A 90 -8.37 -3.47 -30.72
C VAL A 90 -7.81 -2.24 -31.44
N HIS A 91 -6.94 -2.49 -32.42
CA HIS A 91 -6.59 -1.51 -33.44
C HIS A 91 -7.84 -1.40 -34.35
N GLY A 92 -8.64 -0.39 -34.07
CA GLY A 92 -9.65 0.08 -35.03
C GLY A 92 -8.93 0.88 -36.10
N ASP A 93 -8.66 0.22 -37.19
CA ASP A 93 -8.35 0.86 -38.45
C ASP A 93 -9.66 1.44 -39.00
N GLY A 94 -9.70 2.73 -39.31
CA GLY A 94 -10.89 3.42 -39.75
C GLY A 94 -10.51 4.71 -40.47
N SER A 95 -10.13 4.53 -41.72
CA SER A 95 -9.86 5.55 -42.72
C SER A 95 -11.06 6.47 -42.98
N GLY A 96 -10.77 7.75 -43.17
CA GLY A 96 -11.36 8.57 -44.25
C GLY A 96 -12.51 9.51 -43.90
N GLY A 97 -12.32 10.78 -44.21
CA GLY A 97 -13.42 11.70 -44.53
C GLY A 97 -13.13 13.18 -44.26
N HIS A 98 -12.68 13.85 -45.30
CA HIS A 98 -12.57 15.32 -45.43
C HIS A 98 -13.92 16.01 -45.19
N GLY A 99 -13.86 17.22 -44.61
CA GLY A 99 -14.95 18.22 -44.65
C GLY A 99 -14.51 19.53 -44.02
N MET A 100 -13.98 20.43 -44.83
CA MET A 100 -13.84 21.84 -44.48
C MET A 100 -15.23 22.48 -44.39
N ASP A 101 -15.48 23.32 -43.41
CA ASP A 101 -16.06 24.63 -43.68
C ASP A 101 -15.76 25.64 -42.56
N ALA A 102 -15.56 26.88 -43.02
CA ALA A 102 -15.15 28.03 -42.27
C ALA A 102 -16.37 28.81 -41.75
N GLY A 103 -16.24 29.49 -40.61
CA GLY A 103 -17.24 30.42 -40.13
C GLY A 103 -17.02 30.94 -38.72
N ALA A 104 -16.26 31.99 -38.58
CA ALA A 104 -16.39 32.92 -37.43
C ALA A 104 -17.08 34.22 -37.95
N PRO A 105 -17.50 35.20 -37.10
CA PRO A 105 -17.44 35.32 -35.64
C PRO A 105 -18.78 35.79 -35.02
N GLY A 106 -18.92 35.63 -33.72
CA GLY A 106 -20.03 36.25 -32.95
C GLY A 106 -19.58 36.50 -31.49
N VAL A 107 -19.25 37.76 -31.22
CA VAL A 107 -18.99 38.31 -29.89
C VAL A 107 -20.32 38.43 -29.16
N ALA A 108 -20.46 38.00 -27.95
CA ALA A 108 -21.09 38.69 -26.83
C ALA A 108 -21.40 37.73 -25.66
N GLY A 109 -21.19 38.19 -24.42
CA GLY A 109 -21.82 37.63 -23.23
C GLY A 109 -20.86 36.96 -22.26
N ALA A 110 -19.98 37.75 -21.66
CA ALA A 110 -19.35 37.41 -20.42
C ALA A 110 -20.38 37.49 -19.28
N GLU A 111 -21.17 36.48 -19.09
CA GLU A 111 -21.77 36.23 -17.79
C GLU A 111 -20.79 35.40 -16.95
N ARG A 112 -20.07 36.13 -16.10
CA ARG A 112 -19.36 35.56 -14.98
C ARG A 112 -20.38 34.93 -14.06
N ASP A 113 -20.62 33.67 -14.25
CA ASP A 113 -21.30 32.85 -13.24
C ASP A 113 -20.33 32.74 -12.04
N SER A 114 -20.34 33.83 -11.26
CA SER A 114 -19.81 33.87 -9.91
C SER A 114 -20.71 33.02 -9.01
N ARG A 115 -20.80 31.73 -9.29
CA ARG A 115 -21.12 30.78 -8.27
C ARG A 115 -19.95 30.80 -7.33
N ALA A 116 -20.08 31.67 -6.34
CA ALA A 116 -19.32 31.60 -5.12
C ALA A 116 -19.35 30.14 -4.69
N SER A 117 -18.24 29.47 -4.97
CA SER A 117 -17.85 28.29 -4.22
C SER A 117 -17.99 28.73 -2.77
N THR A 118 -19.07 28.32 -2.12
CA THR A 118 -19.13 28.30 -0.68
C THR A 118 -17.94 27.48 -0.25
N ARG A 119 -16.84 28.18 0.05
CA ARG A 119 -15.74 27.62 0.80
C ARG A 119 -16.38 27.14 2.10
N THR A 120 -16.73 25.86 2.13
CA THR A 120 -16.81 25.12 3.38
C THR A 120 -15.55 25.51 4.12
N ALA A 121 -15.70 26.08 5.30
CA ALA A 121 -14.59 26.50 6.16
C ALA A 121 -13.55 25.36 6.06
N GLU A 122 -12.35 25.68 5.53
CA GLU A 122 -11.32 24.67 5.30
C GLU A 122 -11.12 23.97 6.64
N GLU A 123 -11.57 22.73 6.72
CA GLU A 123 -11.42 21.94 7.93
C GLU A 123 -9.93 21.89 8.23
N ASN A 124 -9.53 22.51 9.34
CA ASN A 124 -8.13 22.55 9.75
C ASN A 124 -7.81 21.24 10.47
N HIS A 125 -7.02 20.40 9.83
CA HIS A 125 -6.59 19.12 10.36
C HIS A 125 -5.35 19.22 11.25
N SER A 126 -4.85 20.44 11.56
CA SER A 126 -3.72 20.61 12.48
C SER A 126 -4.05 20.09 13.87
N GLY A 127 -3.11 19.40 14.50
CA GLY A 127 -3.31 18.83 15.83
C GLY A 127 -2.38 17.66 16.12
N ILE A 128 -2.66 16.98 17.23
CA ILE A 128 -1.99 15.72 17.59
C ILE A 128 -2.88 14.57 17.13
N TRP A 129 -2.28 13.66 16.40
CA TRP A 129 -2.94 12.50 15.85
C TRP A 129 -2.28 11.20 16.31
N LEU A 130 -3.08 10.17 16.52
CA LEU A 130 -2.60 8.79 16.63
C LEU A 130 -2.48 8.23 15.21
N SER A 131 -1.27 7.99 14.76
CA SER A 131 -0.97 7.29 13.51
C SER A 131 -0.79 5.80 13.81
N ARG A 132 -1.58 4.94 13.16
CA ARG A 132 -1.50 3.49 13.32
C ARG A 132 -1.45 2.85 11.93
N TYR A 133 -0.51 1.93 11.72
CA TYR A 133 -0.41 1.19 10.48
C TYR A 133 0.03 -0.25 10.73
N GLU A 134 -0.37 -1.13 9.81
CA GLU A 134 0.03 -2.52 9.83
C GLU A 134 1.08 -2.78 8.76
N PHE A 135 2.06 -3.57 9.12
CA PHE A 135 3.09 -4.04 8.20
C PHE A 135 3.37 -5.51 8.42
N PHE A 136 3.73 -6.18 7.34
CA PHE A 136 4.07 -7.58 7.37
C PHE A 136 5.59 -7.75 7.46
N PHE A 137 6.00 -8.51 8.46
CA PHE A 137 7.40 -8.84 8.69
C PHE A 137 7.70 -10.17 8.00
N SER A 138 8.30 -10.15 6.81
CA SER A 138 8.55 -11.34 6.00
C SER A 138 9.43 -12.37 6.70
N SER A 139 10.41 -11.96 7.51
CA SER A 139 11.31 -12.87 8.23
C SER A 139 10.66 -13.54 9.46
N ARG A 140 9.57 -12.99 9.99
CA ARG A 140 8.82 -13.55 11.14
C ARG A 140 7.44 -14.08 10.77
N GLU A 141 7.04 -13.95 9.49
CA GLU A 141 5.74 -14.36 8.96
C GLU A 141 4.53 -13.82 9.78
N GLN A 142 4.67 -12.64 10.38
CA GLN A 142 3.66 -12.03 11.23
C GLN A 142 3.33 -10.61 10.77
N SER A 143 2.06 -10.22 10.94
CA SER A 143 1.64 -8.83 10.82
C SER A 143 1.86 -8.13 12.15
N PHE A 144 2.43 -6.95 12.11
CA PHE A 144 2.66 -6.09 13.26
C PHE A 144 1.91 -4.79 13.07
N THR A 145 1.48 -4.21 14.16
CA THR A 145 0.91 -2.87 14.18
C THR A 145 1.90 -1.93 14.85
N ALA A 146 2.26 -0.87 14.15
CA ALA A 146 2.99 0.25 14.75
C ALA A 146 2.05 1.41 15.02
N ALA A 147 2.35 2.15 16.08
CA ALA A 147 1.61 3.34 16.46
C ALA A 147 2.55 4.47 16.88
N HIS A 148 2.22 5.70 16.44
CA HIS A 148 2.95 6.92 16.76
C HIS A 148 1.96 8.01 17.14
N HIS A 149 2.28 8.82 18.17
CA HIS A 149 1.69 10.14 18.24
C HIS A 149 2.44 11.06 17.27
N VAL A 150 1.72 11.68 16.37
CA VAL A 150 2.28 12.61 15.38
C VAL A 150 1.67 13.99 15.56
N VAL A 151 2.49 15.04 15.40
CA VAL A 151 1.97 16.38 15.17
C VAL A 151 1.71 16.54 13.68
N LEU A 152 0.50 16.87 13.31
CA LEU A 152 0.09 17.14 11.95
C LEU A 152 -0.20 18.64 11.82
N LEU A 153 0.39 19.28 10.82
CA LEU A 153 0.22 20.69 10.50
C LEU A 153 -0.33 20.85 9.09
N GLN A 154 -1.34 21.69 8.95
CA GLN A 154 -1.95 22.04 7.66
C GLN A 154 -1.56 23.43 7.21
N HIS A 155 -1.15 23.55 5.95
CA HIS A 155 -0.90 24.82 5.26
C HIS A 155 -1.60 24.78 3.90
N GLY A 156 -2.76 25.42 3.81
CA GLY A 156 -3.62 25.29 2.65
C GLY A 156 -4.06 23.83 2.46
N ASN A 157 -3.78 23.27 1.32
CA ASN A 157 -4.08 21.87 1.03
C ASN A 157 -2.97 20.87 1.37
N ARG A 158 -1.82 21.34 1.91
CA ARG A 158 -0.71 20.47 2.29
C ARG A 158 -0.77 20.12 3.77
N LEU A 159 -0.63 18.83 4.07
CA LEU A 159 -0.50 18.30 5.41
C LEU A 159 0.90 17.73 5.60
N THR A 160 1.60 18.18 6.65
CA THR A 160 2.86 17.58 7.07
C THR A 160 2.70 16.99 8.46
N ALA A 161 3.19 15.77 8.67
CA ALA A 161 3.17 15.16 9.98
C ALA A 161 4.55 14.64 10.36
N GLN A 162 4.87 14.72 11.67
CA GLN A 162 6.07 14.14 12.25
C GLN A 162 5.74 13.47 13.58
N SER A 163 6.34 12.31 13.83
CA SER A 163 6.23 11.66 15.12
C SER A 163 6.88 12.49 16.23
N LEU A 164 6.24 12.53 17.39
CA LEU A 164 6.80 13.15 18.58
C LEU A 164 7.93 12.29 19.14
N SER A 165 8.90 12.91 19.76
CA SER A 165 10.03 12.19 20.38
C SER A 165 9.53 11.24 21.48
N GLY A 166 9.99 9.99 21.48
CA GLY A 166 9.56 8.97 22.45
C GLY A 166 8.13 8.48 22.31
N ALA A 167 7.41 8.91 21.27
CA ALA A 167 5.99 8.67 21.09
C ALA A 167 5.69 7.58 20.03
N SER A 168 6.45 6.51 20.05
CA SER A 168 6.32 5.39 19.10
C SER A 168 6.33 4.06 19.83
N THR A 169 5.53 3.09 19.34
CA THR A 169 5.64 1.68 19.75
C THR A 169 6.92 1.04 19.21
N ASN A 170 7.57 1.67 18.21
CA ASN A 170 8.90 1.31 17.71
C ASN A 170 9.89 2.37 18.20
N PRO A 171 10.54 2.21 19.35
CA PRO A 171 11.45 3.21 19.91
C PRO A 171 12.55 3.58 18.91
N GLY A 172 12.86 4.87 18.80
CA GLY A 172 13.91 5.36 17.92
C GLY A 172 13.57 5.35 16.43
N SER A 173 12.30 5.10 16.05
CA SER A 173 11.84 5.08 14.66
C SER A 173 11.01 6.33 14.33
N PRO A 174 11.65 7.46 13.94
CA PRO A 174 10.90 8.65 13.53
C PRO A 174 10.13 8.42 12.24
N LEU A 175 8.86 8.85 12.25
CA LEU A 175 7.93 8.82 11.14
C LEU A 175 7.63 10.22 10.64
N SER A 176 7.57 10.41 9.32
CA SER A 176 7.08 11.63 8.69
C SER A 176 6.11 11.34 7.55
N LEU A 177 5.14 12.24 7.38
CA LEU A 177 4.19 12.23 6.27
C LEU A 177 4.22 13.59 5.57
N ASP A 178 4.09 13.59 4.25
CA ASP A 178 3.91 14.77 3.41
C ASP A 178 2.77 14.49 2.43
N LEU A 179 1.62 15.10 2.69
CA LEU A 179 0.38 14.80 1.99
C LEU A 179 -0.23 16.07 1.38
N THR A 180 -0.98 15.90 0.31
CA THR A 180 -1.86 16.92 -0.26
C THR A 180 -3.31 16.45 -0.12
N VAL A 181 -4.17 17.33 0.38
CA VAL A 181 -5.62 17.07 0.48
C VAL A 181 -6.33 17.67 -0.71
N ASP A 182 -7.09 16.84 -1.41
CA ASP A 182 -8.06 17.25 -2.40
C ASP A 182 -9.44 16.74 -1.98
N ARG A 183 -10.32 17.65 -1.59
CA ARG A 183 -11.64 17.33 -1.00
C ARG A 183 -11.48 16.43 0.24
N ASN A 184 -11.89 15.19 0.17
CA ASN A 184 -11.79 14.21 1.25
C ASN A 184 -10.68 13.16 1.02
N VAL A 185 -9.76 13.40 0.10
CA VAL A 185 -8.65 12.49 -0.19
C VAL A 185 -7.32 13.15 0.17
N ALA A 186 -6.56 12.55 1.07
CA ALA A 186 -5.19 12.93 1.38
C ALA A 186 -4.23 11.93 0.72
N THR A 187 -3.37 12.42 -0.18
CA THR A 187 -2.42 11.59 -0.93
C THR A 187 -1.02 12.16 -0.82
N GLY A 188 -0.02 11.32 -0.69
CA GLY A 188 1.36 11.76 -0.64
C GLY A 188 2.35 10.67 -0.28
N THR A 189 3.38 11.02 0.49
CA THR A 189 4.47 10.14 0.84
C THR A 189 4.63 9.99 2.35
N TRP A 190 5.19 8.87 2.74
CA TRP A 190 5.61 8.59 4.09
C TRP A 190 7.08 8.18 4.12
N THR A 191 7.73 8.45 5.24
CA THR A 191 9.11 8.03 5.51
C THR A 191 9.21 7.62 6.98
N GLU A 192 9.84 6.48 7.24
CA GLU A 192 10.20 6.02 8.57
C GLU A 192 11.66 5.60 8.58
N GLN A 193 12.39 6.00 9.60
CA GLN A 193 13.74 5.53 9.84
C GLN A 193 13.72 4.59 11.03
N THR A 194 14.29 3.39 10.90
CA THR A 194 14.36 2.46 12.02
C THR A 194 15.46 2.84 12.99
N ALA A 195 15.35 2.35 14.24
CA ALA A 195 16.36 2.61 15.26
C ALA A 195 17.76 2.12 14.80
N PRO A 196 18.82 2.94 15.01
CA PRO A 196 20.18 2.56 14.59
C PRO A 196 20.72 1.30 15.26
N ASP A 197 20.29 1.06 16.49
CA ASP A 197 20.63 -0.10 17.33
C ASP A 197 19.65 -1.28 17.18
N GLY A 198 18.60 -1.11 16.36
CA GLY A 198 17.61 -2.14 16.06
C GLY A 198 18.07 -3.12 14.99
N TYR A 199 17.24 -4.16 14.76
CA TYR A 199 17.49 -5.19 13.76
C TYR A 199 17.80 -4.64 12.36
N TYR A 200 17.21 -3.51 11.98
CA TYR A 200 17.36 -2.87 10.66
C TYR A 200 18.43 -1.76 10.60
N GLN A 201 19.17 -1.55 11.70
CA GLN A 201 20.35 -0.70 11.75
C GLN A 201 20.18 0.70 11.11
N GLY A 202 19.09 1.37 11.42
CA GLY A 202 18.80 2.70 10.89
C GLY A 202 18.35 2.74 9.43
N ALA A 203 17.84 1.64 8.90
CA ALA A 203 17.30 1.61 7.55
C ALA A 203 16.15 2.61 7.38
N ARG A 204 16.15 3.32 6.25
CA ARG A 204 15.10 4.27 5.89
C ARG A 204 14.09 3.60 4.97
N TYR A 205 12.85 3.53 5.42
CA TYR A 205 11.71 3.10 4.63
C TYR A 205 10.92 4.30 4.13
N HIS A 206 10.37 4.20 2.94
CA HIS A 206 9.54 5.26 2.36
C HIS A 206 8.56 4.67 1.34
N GLY A 207 7.53 5.43 1.04
CA GLY A 207 6.54 5.00 0.06
C GLY A 207 5.45 6.04 -0.16
N ALA A 208 4.41 5.62 -0.87
CA ALA A 208 3.20 6.42 -1.09
C ALA A 208 2.10 6.01 -0.10
N ILE A 209 1.19 6.95 0.14
CA ILE A 209 0.04 6.74 1.01
C ILE A 209 -1.18 7.47 0.45
N GLN A 210 -2.35 6.86 0.55
CA GLN A 210 -3.62 7.51 0.27
C GLN A 210 -4.61 7.21 1.38
N LEU A 211 -5.21 8.26 1.91
CA LEU A 211 -6.18 8.21 2.99
C LEU A 211 -7.47 8.93 2.58
N LEU A 212 -8.60 8.43 3.02
CA LEU A 212 -9.88 9.13 2.98
C LEU A 212 -10.09 9.83 4.31
N VAL A 213 -10.42 11.11 4.24
CA VAL A 213 -10.79 11.93 5.40
C VAL A 213 -12.28 11.74 5.65
N GLU A 214 -12.66 11.36 6.87
CA GLU A 214 -14.06 11.28 7.27
C GLU A 214 -14.70 12.67 7.33
N PRO A 215 -16.03 12.78 7.13
CA PRO A 215 -16.74 14.06 7.16
C PRO A 215 -16.58 14.84 8.47
N THR A 216 -16.23 14.17 9.56
CA THR A 216 -15.96 14.84 10.86
C THR A 216 -14.58 15.49 10.94
N GLY A 217 -13.70 15.22 9.96
CA GLY A 217 -12.31 15.67 9.98
C GLY A 217 -11.44 15.05 11.09
N ARG A 218 -11.97 14.09 11.86
CA ARG A 218 -11.32 13.52 13.06
C ARG A 218 -10.65 12.17 12.82
N ARG A 219 -10.85 11.59 11.64
CA ARG A 219 -10.25 10.32 11.24
C ARG A 219 -9.90 10.35 9.77
N MET A 220 -8.73 9.79 9.45
CA MET A 220 -8.31 9.52 8.08
C MET A 220 -7.92 8.04 8.01
N ALA A 221 -8.36 7.32 7.00
CA ALA A 221 -8.07 5.91 6.86
C ALA A 221 -7.84 5.51 5.40
N GLY A 222 -6.91 4.61 5.17
CA GLY A 222 -6.59 4.14 3.83
C GLY A 222 -5.46 3.13 3.82
N LYS A 223 -4.58 3.25 2.83
CA LYS A 223 -3.46 2.31 2.66
C LYS A 223 -2.17 3.03 2.30
N TRP A 224 -1.08 2.40 2.72
CA TRP A 224 0.26 2.74 2.30
C TRP A 224 0.79 1.72 1.30
N VAL A 225 1.75 2.15 0.50
CA VAL A 225 2.58 1.34 -0.40
C VAL A 225 4.03 1.71 -0.14
N GLY A 226 4.90 0.71 -0.05
CA GLY A 226 6.34 0.90 0.10
C GLY A 226 7.13 -0.20 -0.58
N PHE A 227 8.43 0.01 -0.75
CA PHE A 227 9.32 -0.94 -1.39
C PHE A 227 10.19 -1.64 -0.36
N GLY A 228 10.27 -2.96 -0.47
CA GLY A 228 11.23 -3.79 0.25
C GLY A 228 12.60 -3.84 -0.46
N LYS A 229 13.51 -4.66 0.06
CA LYS A 229 14.90 -4.74 -0.42
C LYS A 229 15.02 -5.15 -1.88
N ASP A 230 14.14 -5.99 -2.40
CA ASP A 230 14.21 -6.58 -3.73
C ASP A 230 13.13 -6.02 -4.67
N PHE A 231 12.84 -4.71 -4.56
CA PHE A 231 11.74 -4.05 -5.26
C PHE A 231 10.36 -4.66 -4.94
N ASP A 232 10.26 -5.44 -3.88
CA ASP A 232 8.99 -5.95 -3.38
C ASP A 232 8.08 -4.79 -3.00
N VAL A 233 6.84 -4.83 -3.48
CA VAL A 233 5.82 -3.85 -3.12
C VAL A 233 5.06 -4.38 -1.91
N ASN A 234 5.24 -3.71 -0.78
CA ASN A 234 4.50 -3.96 0.44
C ASN A 234 3.38 -2.94 0.60
N THR A 235 2.27 -3.36 1.18
CA THR A 235 1.11 -2.49 1.44
C THR A 235 0.39 -2.96 2.69
N GLY A 236 -0.22 -2.02 3.40
CA GLY A 236 -1.04 -2.30 4.57
C GLY A 236 -2.04 -1.17 4.85
N PRO A 237 -2.98 -1.39 5.76
CA PRO A 237 -3.87 -0.34 6.23
C PRO A 237 -3.11 0.70 7.03
N TRP A 238 -3.59 1.96 6.96
CA TRP A 238 -3.11 3.09 7.74
C TRP A 238 -4.28 3.93 8.22
N GLU A 239 -4.25 4.29 9.48
CA GLU A 239 -5.26 5.12 10.13
C GLU A 239 -4.61 6.26 10.90
N LEU A 240 -5.20 7.44 10.81
CA LEU A 240 -4.91 8.61 11.64
C LEU A 240 -6.19 8.96 12.41
N ARG A 241 -6.08 9.11 13.73
CA ARG A 241 -7.17 9.59 14.61
C ARG A 241 -6.75 10.86 15.33
N LEU A 242 -7.56 11.91 15.24
CA LEU A 242 -7.34 13.16 15.96
C LEU A 242 -7.52 12.94 17.46
N LEU A 243 -6.50 13.26 18.23
CA LEU A 243 -6.49 13.21 19.69
C LEU A 243 -6.70 14.58 20.32
N ASP A 244 -6.05 15.61 19.76
CA ASP A 244 -6.08 16.97 20.29
C ASP A 244 -5.88 17.96 19.13
N THR A 245 -6.66 19.03 19.09
CA THR A 245 -6.55 20.07 18.06
C THR A 245 -5.44 21.08 18.36
N SER A 246 -4.90 21.07 19.57
CA SER A 246 -3.83 21.98 20.00
C SER A 246 -2.46 21.42 19.62
N THR A 247 -1.62 22.28 19.06
CA THR A 247 -0.19 22.01 18.80
C THR A 247 0.72 22.80 19.76
N ALA A 248 0.16 23.33 20.86
CA ALA A 248 0.92 24.06 21.87
C ALA A 248 1.96 23.15 22.55
N LYS A 249 3.06 23.74 23.01
CA LYS A 249 4.18 23.03 23.66
C LYS A 249 3.72 22.08 24.76
N ALA A 250 2.82 22.50 25.64
CA ALA A 250 2.29 21.66 26.71
C ALA A 250 1.51 20.44 26.19
N THR A 251 0.82 20.58 25.04
CA THR A 251 0.13 19.46 24.38
C THR A 251 1.14 18.51 23.75
N LEU A 252 2.16 19.01 23.05
CA LEU A 252 3.25 18.18 22.50
C LEU A 252 3.93 17.36 23.59
N GLU A 253 4.27 17.98 24.72
CA GLU A 253 4.89 17.31 25.88
C GLU A 253 3.98 16.21 26.45
N ARG A 254 2.66 16.44 26.55
CA ARG A 254 1.69 15.45 27.02
C ARG A 254 1.66 14.19 26.16
N TYR A 255 1.79 14.32 24.86
CA TYR A 255 1.76 13.23 23.91
C TYR A 255 3.14 12.69 23.51
N SER A 256 4.24 13.26 24.03
CA SER A 256 5.61 12.73 23.88
C SER A 256 5.83 11.50 24.75
N ARG A 257 4.98 10.48 24.57
CA ARG A 257 5.01 9.19 25.25
C ARG A 257 4.48 8.10 24.32
N VAL A 258 4.86 6.86 24.58
CA VAL A 258 4.39 5.71 23.80
C VAL A 258 2.86 5.69 23.77
N PRO A 259 2.24 5.55 22.60
CA PRO A 259 0.79 5.37 22.49
C PRO A 259 0.31 4.13 23.24
N ASP A 260 -0.80 4.25 23.96
CA ASP A 260 -1.44 3.11 24.59
C ASP A 260 -1.94 2.13 23.51
N GLN A 261 -1.59 0.85 23.65
CA GLN A 261 -2.00 -0.19 22.69
C GLN A 261 -3.50 -0.55 22.81
N GLN A 262 -4.19 -0.02 23.81
CA GLN A 262 -5.61 -0.29 24.09
C GLN A 262 -6.50 0.86 23.58
N GLY A 263 -6.61 0.99 22.27
CA GLY A 263 -7.60 1.84 21.64
C GLY A 263 -8.44 0.99 20.69
N ARG A 264 -9.45 0.28 21.24
CA ARG A 264 -10.57 -0.26 20.46
C ARG A 264 -11.47 0.86 19.96
#